data_9f1a540df1ad779beafbf86ce6502921
#
_entry.id   9f1a540df1ad779beafbf86ce6502921
#
_cell.length_a   1.000
_cell.length_b   1.000
_cell.length_c   1.000
_cell.angle_alpha   90.00
_cell.angle_beta   90.00
_cell.angle_gamma   90.00
#
_symmetry.space_group_name_H-M   'P 1'
#
loop_
_entity.id
_entity.type
_entity.pdbx_description
1 polymer ?
#
loop_
_entity_poly.entity_id
_entity_poly.type
_entity_poly.pdbx_seq_one_letter_code
_entity_poly.pdbx_strand_id
1 'polypeptide(L)'
;MTAQEHDKIVDLIKREVVLSIGCTEPMAVSLCVAKACETLGSKPEKIEVALSANIFKNAMGVGIPNSGMTGLPIAIALGVVVGKSEYGLEVLRDVDKEAVEKAKALLQSNAPAITVADESLGILYIKAVVSAGEESAEAVISGSHTNFSSVKKNNVEVAANEAVGGAAVEIEEVELTLRKVYDFAEEVDIEKIEFIGETAQRNVAAAELSFTGNYGHGLGAMLHSGVAKNIFGDTLFTNILAHTSGACDARMSGAMVPVMSNSGSGNQGISATVPVAIFALANDVPREKMLRALVLSHLTVIYIKQSLGRLSALCGCVVAATGSACGITRLMGGGYEEVSGAVKNMVANLTGMICDGAKPSCSLKVTSGVATAVLSATLAMNNRVTTSLEGIIEDNVDNCIRNLTEIGRDGMSKTDNLILKIMTSKE
;
A
#
# COMPACT_ATOMS: atom_id res chain seq x y z
N MET A 1 13.17 -2.40 27.36
CA MET A 1 11.67 -2.41 27.34
C MET A 1 11.13 -3.52 28.22
N THR A 2 9.87 -3.44 28.69
CA THR A 2 9.23 -4.53 29.44
C THR A 2 8.74 -5.63 28.50
N ALA A 3 8.53 -6.85 29.00
CA ALA A 3 7.96 -7.95 28.21
C ALA A 3 6.56 -7.61 27.65
N GLN A 4 5.75 -6.88 28.43
CA GLN A 4 4.42 -6.43 28.00
C GLN A 4 4.49 -5.40 26.84
N GLU A 5 5.48 -4.50 26.86
CA GLU A 5 5.71 -3.58 25.73
C GLU A 5 6.14 -4.33 24.46
N HIS A 6 7.01 -5.35 24.61
CA HIS A 6 7.36 -6.22 23.48
C HIS A 6 6.14 -6.89 22.87
N ASP A 7 5.25 -7.45 23.68
CA ASP A 7 4.03 -8.12 23.19
C ASP A 7 3.11 -7.13 22.47
N LYS A 8 2.90 -5.91 23.01
CA LYS A 8 2.12 -4.86 22.36
C LYS A 8 2.71 -4.46 20.99
N ILE A 9 4.04 -4.37 20.87
CA ILE A 9 4.71 -4.05 19.60
C ILE A 9 4.56 -5.21 18.61
N VAL A 10 4.70 -6.46 19.05
CA VAL A 10 4.45 -7.64 18.20
C VAL A 10 3.03 -7.62 17.64
N ASP A 11 2.04 -7.35 18.48
CA ASP A 11 0.63 -7.28 18.08
C ASP A 11 0.39 -6.12 17.10
N LEU A 12 1.04 -4.97 17.31
CA LEU A 12 1.02 -3.85 16.38
C LEU A 12 1.59 -4.25 15.02
N ILE A 13 2.73 -4.93 14.97
CA ILE A 13 3.32 -5.39 13.70
C ILE A 13 2.38 -6.38 13.00
N LYS A 14 1.82 -7.36 13.72
CA LYS A 14 0.87 -8.34 13.16
C LYS A 14 -0.40 -7.70 12.61
N ARG A 15 -0.86 -6.62 13.22
CA ARG A 15 -2.02 -5.85 12.76
C ARG A 15 -1.73 -5.05 11.48
N GLU A 16 -0.56 -4.45 11.39
CA GLU A 16 -0.20 -3.55 10.30
C GLU A 16 0.49 -4.25 9.11
N VAL A 17 1.08 -5.43 9.36
CA VAL A 17 1.77 -6.24 8.34
C VAL A 17 0.92 -7.48 8.03
N VAL A 18 0.06 -7.34 7.02
CA VAL A 18 -0.96 -8.36 6.70
C VAL A 18 -0.94 -8.74 5.23
N LEU A 19 -1.46 -9.93 4.93
CA LEU A 19 -1.61 -10.41 3.57
C LEU A 19 -2.57 -9.51 2.78
N SER A 20 -2.21 -9.20 1.54
CA SER A 20 -2.99 -8.38 0.62
C SER A 20 -2.91 -8.95 -0.80
N ILE A 21 -4.06 -9.09 -1.45
CA ILE A 21 -4.18 -9.46 -2.87
C ILE A 21 -4.80 -8.29 -3.61
N GLY A 22 -4.10 -7.75 -4.61
CA GLY A 22 -4.55 -6.56 -5.34
C GLY A 22 -4.52 -5.28 -4.52
N CYS A 23 -5.27 -4.27 -4.97
CA CYS A 23 -5.42 -2.99 -4.29
C CYS A 23 -6.74 -2.94 -3.53
N THR A 24 -6.71 -2.46 -2.28
CA THR A 24 -7.85 -2.52 -1.36
C THR A 24 -9.01 -1.65 -1.81
N GLU A 25 -8.72 -0.46 -2.36
CA GLU A 25 -9.74 0.53 -2.71
C GLU A 25 -10.68 0.05 -3.82
N PRO A 26 -10.21 -0.45 -4.99
CA PRO A 26 -11.15 -0.96 -5.99
C PRO A 26 -11.91 -2.21 -5.52
N MET A 27 -11.30 -3.03 -4.64
CA MET A 27 -12.01 -4.17 -4.06
C MET A 27 -13.13 -3.73 -3.13
N ALA A 28 -12.92 -2.69 -2.32
CA ALA A 28 -13.97 -2.10 -1.49
C ALA A 28 -15.11 -1.49 -2.33
N VAL A 29 -14.77 -0.88 -3.48
CA VAL A 29 -15.79 -0.37 -4.43
C VAL A 29 -16.58 -1.53 -5.02
N SER A 30 -15.93 -2.59 -5.50
CA SER A 30 -16.59 -3.80 -6.01
C SER A 30 -17.46 -4.47 -4.94
N LEU A 31 -16.99 -4.51 -3.69
CA LEU A 31 -17.72 -5.04 -2.52
C LEU A 31 -18.99 -4.24 -2.25
N CYS A 32 -18.91 -2.92 -2.28
CA CYS A 32 -20.06 -2.03 -2.09
C CYS A 32 -21.11 -2.24 -3.20
N VAL A 33 -20.67 -2.34 -4.46
CA VAL A 33 -21.53 -2.61 -5.61
C VAL A 33 -22.15 -4.00 -5.53
N ALA A 34 -21.39 -5.03 -5.19
CA ALA A 34 -21.91 -6.40 -5.01
C ALA A 34 -23.01 -6.44 -3.96
N LYS A 35 -22.82 -5.80 -2.80
CA LYS A 35 -23.84 -5.72 -1.73
C LYS A 35 -25.11 -5.01 -2.20
N ALA A 36 -24.96 -3.91 -2.94
CA ALA A 36 -26.11 -3.21 -3.52
C ALA A 36 -26.88 -4.10 -4.52
N CYS A 37 -26.18 -4.83 -5.40
CA CYS A 37 -26.79 -5.75 -6.36
C CYS A 37 -27.49 -6.94 -5.67
N GLU A 38 -26.87 -7.54 -4.65
CA GLU A 38 -27.49 -8.59 -3.83
C GLU A 38 -28.78 -8.10 -3.15
N THR A 39 -28.77 -6.86 -2.65
CA THR A 39 -29.91 -6.24 -2.00
C THR A 39 -31.03 -5.94 -2.98
N LEU A 40 -30.71 -5.49 -4.20
CA LEU A 40 -31.68 -5.29 -5.28
C LEU A 40 -32.36 -6.62 -5.68
N GLY A 41 -31.58 -7.68 -5.83
CA GLY A 41 -32.07 -9.03 -6.16
C GLY A 41 -32.41 -9.23 -7.65
N SER A 42 -32.14 -8.24 -8.50
CA SER A 42 -32.33 -8.29 -9.95
C SER A 42 -31.13 -7.66 -10.67
N LYS A 43 -31.04 -7.87 -12.00
CA LYS A 43 -29.96 -7.25 -12.79
C LYS A 43 -30.17 -5.72 -12.84
N PRO A 44 -29.17 -4.92 -12.45
CA PRO A 44 -29.34 -3.46 -12.47
C PRO A 44 -29.38 -2.89 -13.89
N GLU A 45 -30.28 -1.93 -14.09
CA GLU A 45 -30.41 -1.12 -15.30
C GLU A 45 -29.62 0.20 -15.19
N LYS A 46 -29.37 0.67 -13.97
CA LYS A 46 -28.59 1.87 -13.68
C LYS A 46 -27.65 1.60 -12.51
N ILE A 47 -26.42 2.11 -12.62
CA ILE A 47 -25.36 1.97 -11.61
C ILE A 47 -24.76 3.34 -11.36
N GLU A 48 -24.84 3.82 -10.12
CA GLU A 48 -24.28 5.10 -9.68
C GLU A 48 -23.36 4.85 -8.47
N VAL A 49 -22.14 5.36 -8.53
CA VAL A 49 -21.15 5.19 -7.47
C VAL A 49 -20.55 6.54 -7.10
N ALA A 50 -20.69 6.91 -5.82
CA ALA A 50 -20.05 8.10 -5.27
C ALA A 50 -18.92 7.70 -4.33
N LEU A 51 -17.74 8.28 -4.50
CA LEU A 51 -16.52 7.91 -3.82
C LEU A 51 -15.86 9.12 -3.16
N SER A 52 -15.31 8.96 -1.95
CA SER A 52 -14.42 9.98 -1.44
C SER A 52 -13.22 10.18 -2.39
N ALA A 53 -12.67 11.38 -2.37
CA ALA A 53 -11.53 11.78 -3.19
C ALA A 53 -10.35 10.77 -3.13
N ASN A 54 -10.06 10.26 -1.94
CA ASN A 54 -8.97 9.30 -1.71
C ASN A 54 -9.25 7.93 -2.32
N ILE A 55 -10.47 7.40 -2.16
CA ILE A 55 -10.89 6.14 -2.79
C ILE A 55 -10.83 6.28 -4.32
N PHE A 56 -11.39 7.36 -4.86
CA PHE A 56 -11.35 7.64 -6.29
C PHE A 56 -9.91 7.67 -6.82
N LYS A 57 -9.03 8.45 -6.19
CA LYS A 57 -7.62 8.60 -6.57
C LYS A 57 -6.88 7.26 -6.59
N ASN A 58 -7.09 6.41 -5.58
CA ASN A 58 -6.36 5.15 -5.42
C ASN A 58 -6.94 3.98 -6.22
N ALA A 59 -8.21 4.07 -6.65
CA ALA A 59 -8.85 3.00 -7.41
C ALA A 59 -8.87 3.24 -8.93
N MET A 60 -8.69 4.49 -9.38
CA MET A 60 -8.93 4.88 -10.77
C MET A 60 -7.92 4.30 -11.78
N GLY A 61 -6.69 3.98 -11.38
CA GLY A 61 -5.61 3.61 -12.30
C GLY A 61 -4.96 2.25 -12.05
N VAL A 62 -5.43 1.48 -11.08
CA VAL A 62 -4.80 0.21 -10.69
C VAL A 62 -5.40 -0.98 -11.44
N GLY A 63 -4.58 -2.00 -11.68
CA GLY A 63 -5.00 -3.25 -12.31
C GLY A 63 -6.00 -4.02 -11.45
N ILE A 64 -7.06 -4.53 -12.08
CA ILE A 64 -8.08 -5.32 -11.42
C ILE A 64 -7.76 -6.81 -11.60
N PRO A 65 -7.73 -7.59 -10.51
CA PRO A 65 -7.35 -8.99 -10.53
C PRO A 65 -8.07 -9.82 -11.60
N ASN A 66 -7.33 -10.68 -12.29
CA ASN A 66 -7.78 -11.57 -13.36
C ASN A 66 -8.45 -10.90 -14.57
N SER A 67 -8.61 -9.57 -14.59
CA SER A 67 -9.33 -8.88 -15.67
C SER A 67 -8.44 -8.51 -16.86
N GLY A 68 -7.13 -8.35 -16.65
CA GLY A 68 -6.22 -7.73 -17.62
C GLY A 68 -6.54 -6.26 -17.91
N MET A 69 -7.40 -5.63 -17.09
CA MET A 69 -7.87 -4.25 -17.24
C MET A 69 -7.60 -3.44 -15.98
N THR A 70 -7.73 -2.13 -16.07
CA THR A 70 -7.45 -1.20 -14.97
C THR A 70 -8.63 -0.31 -14.67
N GLY A 71 -8.74 0.10 -13.41
CA GLY A 71 -9.58 1.20 -12.97
C GLY A 71 -10.97 0.83 -12.50
N LEU A 72 -11.68 1.88 -12.07
CA LEU A 72 -12.99 1.79 -11.44
C LEU A 72 -14.09 1.19 -12.33
N PRO A 73 -14.20 1.55 -13.63
CA PRO A 73 -15.30 1.01 -14.44
C PRO A 73 -15.33 -0.51 -14.47
N ILE A 74 -14.19 -1.15 -14.72
CA ILE A 74 -14.15 -2.63 -14.76
C ILE A 74 -14.31 -3.24 -13.36
N ALA A 75 -13.79 -2.62 -12.29
CA ALA A 75 -14.00 -3.09 -10.93
C ALA A 75 -15.49 -3.09 -10.54
N ILE A 76 -16.21 -2.02 -10.89
CA ILE A 76 -17.66 -1.89 -10.68
C ILE A 76 -18.41 -2.96 -11.49
N ALA A 77 -18.10 -3.08 -12.79
CA ALA A 77 -18.78 -4.05 -13.67
C ALA A 77 -18.57 -5.50 -13.19
N LEU A 78 -17.37 -5.86 -12.75
CA LEU A 78 -17.10 -7.18 -12.18
C LEU A 78 -17.81 -7.38 -10.84
N GLY A 79 -17.93 -6.34 -10.01
CA GLY A 79 -18.75 -6.37 -8.80
C GLY A 79 -20.23 -6.70 -9.09
N VAL A 80 -20.77 -6.20 -10.19
CA VAL A 80 -22.14 -6.54 -10.66
C VAL A 80 -22.24 -7.98 -11.19
N VAL A 81 -21.21 -8.44 -11.94
CA VAL A 81 -21.28 -9.72 -12.67
C VAL A 81 -21.00 -10.93 -11.78
N VAL A 82 -20.01 -10.84 -10.92
CA VAL A 82 -19.53 -11.99 -10.10
C VAL A 82 -19.33 -11.67 -8.63
N GLY A 83 -19.46 -10.40 -8.23
CA GLY A 83 -19.19 -9.98 -6.87
C GLY A 83 -20.10 -10.69 -5.86
N LYS A 84 -19.47 -11.20 -4.77
CA LYS A 84 -20.17 -11.77 -3.61
C LYS A 84 -19.70 -11.05 -2.37
N SER A 85 -20.61 -10.32 -1.71
CA SER A 85 -20.24 -9.48 -0.57
C SER A 85 -19.72 -10.26 0.63
N GLU A 86 -20.10 -11.53 0.77
CA GLU A 86 -19.59 -12.44 1.82
C GLU A 86 -18.07 -12.66 1.78
N TYR A 87 -17.43 -12.43 0.61
CA TYR A 87 -15.97 -12.60 0.45
C TYR A 87 -15.16 -11.39 0.91
N GLY A 88 -15.81 -10.32 1.38
CA GLY A 88 -15.10 -9.11 1.80
C GLY A 88 -14.21 -8.56 0.69
N LEU A 89 -12.96 -8.29 0.97
CA LEU A 89 -12.00 -7.74 -0.01
C LEU A 89 -11.56 -8.76 -1.10
N GLU A 90 -11.93 -10.04 -0.97
CA GLU A 90 -11.76 -11.03 -2.03
C GLU A 90 -12.98 -11.13 -2.95
N VAL A 91 -13.85 -10.14 -2.96
CA VAL A 91 -15.13 -10.07 -3.69
C VAL A 91 -15.01 -10.47 -5.16
N LEU A 92 -13.87 -10.30 -5.80
CA LEU A 92 -13.59 -10.64 -7.20
C LEU A 92 -12.77 -11.94 -7.37
N ARG A 93 -12.67 -12.80 -6.36
CA ARG A 93 -11.87 -14.04 -6.45
C ARG A 93 -12.37 -15.01 -7.52
N ASP A 94 -13.67 -15.00 -7.84
CA ASP A 94 -14.30 -15.87 -8.83
C ASP A 94 -14.22 -15.29 -10.28
N VAL A 95 -13.44 -14.23 -10.51
CA VAL A 95 -13.29 -13.63 -11.85
C VAL A 95 -12.54 -14.59 -12.78
N ASP A 96 -13.21 -14.96 -13.87
CA ASP A 96 -12.69 -15.73 -14.99
C ASP A 96 -12.84 -14.96 -16.32
N LYS A 97 -12.43 -15.58 -17.42
CA LYS A 97 -12.50 -14.94 -18.76
C LYS A 97 -13.95 -14.63 -19.18
N GLU A 98 -14.91 -15.47 -18.83
CA GLU A 98 -16.32 -15.25 -19.16
C GLU A 98 -16.89 -14.06 -18.38
N ALA A 99 -16.56 -13.95 -17.09
CA ALA A 99 -16.93 -12.81 -16.25
C ALA A 99 -16.38 -11.50 -16.81
N VAL A 100 -15.12 -11.50 -17.27
CA VAL A 100 -14.49 -10.32 -17.89
C VAL A 100 -15.22 -9.89 -19.16
N GLU A 101 -15.58 -10.81 -20.05
CA GLU A 101 -16.34 -10.49 -21.27
C GLU A 101 -17.75 -9.98 -20.95
N LYS A 102 -18.45 -10.54 -19.98
CA LYS A 102 -19.75 -10.02 -19.49
C LYS A 102 -19.61 -8.62 -18.90
N ALA A 103 -18.55 -8.36 -18.13
CA ALA A 103 -18.28 -7.04 -17.56
C ALA A 103 -17.97 -6.00 -18.66
N LYS A 104 -17.20 -6.36 -19.69
CA LYS A 104 -16.96 -5.50 -20.87
C LYS A 104 -18.26 -5.19 -21.60
N ALA A 105 -19.12 -6.18 -21.83
CA ALA A 105 -20.41 -5.98 -22.47
C ALA A 105 -21.34 -5.06 -21.62
N LEU A 106 -21.30 -5.21 -20.29
CA LEU A 106 -21.98 -4.30 -19.38
C LEU A 106 -21.50 -2.86 -19.53
N LEU A 107 -20.20 -2.63 -19.58
CA LEU A 107 -19.61 -1.30 -19.74
C LEU A 107 -19.99 -0.62 -21.07
N GLN A 108 -20.17 -1.41 -22.14
CA GLN A 108 -20.60 -0.89 -23.44
C GLN A 108 -22.09 -0.52 -23.47
N SER A 109 -22.93 -1.27 -22.76
CA SER A 109 -24.39 -1.07 -22.77
C SER A 109 -24.89 -0.17 -21.62
N ASN A 110 -24.19 -0.17 -20.49
CA ASN A 110 -24.61 0.50 -19.26
C ASN A 110 -23.38 0.88 -18.42
N ALA A 111 -22.65 1.90 -18.84
CA ALA A 111 -21.50 2.40 -18.11
C ALA A 111 -21.92 3.00 -16.75
N PRO A 112 -21.23 2.66 -15.65
CA PRO A 112 -21.54 3.23 -14.34
C PRO A 112 -21.27 4.74 -14.30
N ALA A 113 -22.16 5.50 -13.66
CA ALA A 113 -21.92 6.90 -13.32
C ALA A 113 -21.05 6.97 -12.05
N ILE A 114 -19.85 7.51 -12.18
CA ILE A 114 -18.89 7.62 -11.07
C ILE A 114 -18.70 9.09 -10.73
N THR A 115 -18.90 9.44 -9.45
CA THR A 115 -18.78 10.81 -8.96
C THR A 115 -17.88 10.88 -7.73
N VAL A 116 -17.28 12.04 -7.48
CA VAL A 116 -16.57 12.32 -6.24
C VAL A 116 -17.57 12.84 -5.21
N ALA A 117 -17.59 12.20 -4.05
CA ALA A 117 -18.46 12.56 -2.94
C ALA A 117 -17.96 13.82 -2.20
N ASP A 118 -18.82 14.45 -1.43
CA ASP A 118 -18.50 15.61 -0.61
C ASP A 118 -17.43 15.27 0.44
N GLU A 119 -16.45 16.17 0.65
CA GLU A 119 -15.33 15.96 1.58
C GLU A 119 -15.77 15.77 3.03
N SER A 120 -16.95 16.30 3.43
CA SER A 120 -17.50 16.14 4.78
C SER A 120 -17.86 14.70 5.14
N LEU A 121 -18.00 13.81 4.14
CA LEU A 121 -18.29 12.38 4.34
C LEU A 121 -17.07 11.55 4.77
N GLY A 122 -15.91 12.19 4.87
CA GLY A 122 -14.68 11.60 5.36
C GLY A 122 -13.77 11.01 4.26
N ILE A 123 -12.58 10.60 4.67
CA ILE A 123 -11.51 10.16 3.76
C ILE A 123 -11.76 8.77 3.14
N LEU A 124 -12.59 7.95 3.78
CA LEU A 124 -13.01 6.63 3.30
C LEU A 124 -14.53 6.58 3.25
N TYR A 125 -15.06 6.81 2.05
CA TYR A 125 -16.49 6.76 1.78
C TYR A 125 -16.73 6.19 0.38
N ILE A 126 -17.62 5.21 0.31
CA ILE A 126 -18.07 4.56 -0.93
C ILE A 126 -19.59 4.39 -0.83
N LYS A 127 -20.33 4.92 -1.79
CA LYS A 127 -21.77 4.72 -1.92
C LYS A 127 -22.07 4.15 -3.29
N ALA A 128 -22.73 3.01 -3.33
CA ALA A 128 -23.25 2.41 -4.55
C ALA A 128 -24.77 2.44 -4.54
N VAL A 129 -25.38 2.95 -5.61
CA VAL A 129 -26.82 2.93 -5.84
C VAL A 129 -27.06 2.19 -7.15
N VAL A 130 -27.90 1.16 -7.08
CA VAL A 130 -28.32 0.36 -8.26
C VAL A 130 -29.83 0.35 -8.36
N SER A 131 -30.37 0.39 -9.58
CA SER A 131 -31.81 0.35 -9.79
C SER A 131 -32.21 -0.45 -11.01
N ALA A 132 -33.44 -1.01 -10.97
CA ALA A 132 -34.09 -1.73 -12.07
C ALA A 132 -35.61 -1.44 -12.03
N GLY A 133 -36.14 -0.76 -13.05
CA GLY A 133 -37.51 -0.25 -13.04
C GLY A 133 -37.74 0.69 -11.85
N GLU A 134 -38.73 0.39 -11.02
CA GLU A 134 -39.08 1.17 -9.82
C GLU A 134 -38.32 0.73 -8.56
N GLU A 135 -37.58 -0.40 -8.60
CA GLU A 135 -36.82 -0.88 -7.47
C GLU A 135 -35.41 -0.28 -7.43
N SER A 136 -34.93 -0.02 -6.22
CA SER A 136 -33.57 0.49 -5.98
C SER A 136 -32.94 -0.14 -4.75
N ALA A 137 -31.61 -0.25 -4.75
CA ALA A 137 -30.84 -0.61 -3.58
C ALA A 137 -29.61 0.28 -3.45
N GLU A 138 -29.25 0.56 -2.21
CA GLU A 138 -28.12 1.39 -1.82
C GLU A 138 -27.25 0.63 -0.83
N ALA A 139 -25.93 0.69 -0.99
CA ALA A 139 -24.97 0.27 0.01
C ALA A 139 -23.95 1.38 0.24
N VAL A 140 -23.54 1.57 1.49
CA VAL A 140 -22.54 2.56 1.89
C VAL A 140 -21.46 1.88 2.73
N ILE A 141 -20.21 2.02 2.32
CA ILE A 141 -19.02 1.65 3.11
C ILE A 141 -18.38 2.94 3.62
N SER A 142 -18.12 3.03 4.94
CA SER A 142 -17.42 4.15 5.53
C SER A 142 -16.59 3.77 6.76
N GLY A 143 -15.56 4.55 7.06
CA GLY A 143 -14.65 4.35 8.20
C GLY A 143 -13.62 3.24 8.00
N SER A 144 -14.01 2.08 7.46
CA SER A 144 -13.08 1.01 7.04
C SER A 144 -13.55 0.39 5.72
N HIS A 145 -12.65 -0.29 4.99
CA HIS A 145 -12.92 -0.81 3.64
C HIS A 145 -13.98 -1.93 3.58
N THR A 146 -14.39 -2.49 4.70
CA THR A 146 -15.35 -3.61 4.80
C THR A 146 -16.52 -3.32 5.72
N ASN A 147 -16.64 -2.09 6.24
CA ASN A 147 -17.74 -1.71 7.13
C ASN A 147 -18.91 -1.12 6.33
N PHE A 148 -20.01 -1.84 6.23
CA PHE A 148 -21.26 -1.32 5.68
C PHE A 148 -21.97 -0.46 6.73
N SER A 149 -21.83 0.86 6.61
CA SER A 149 -22.49 1.81 7.50
C SER A 149 -24.00 1.94 7.25
N SER A 150 -24.46 1.62 6.03
CA SER A 150 -25.90 1.59 5.67
C SER A 150 -26.10 0.69 4.45
N VAL A 151 -27.19 -0.09 4.46
CA VAL A 151 -27.69 -0.84 3.30
C VAL A 151 -29.19 -0.65 3.23
N LYS A 152 -29.72 -0.21 2.09
CA LYS A 152 -31.15 0.09 1.90
C LYS A 152 -31.72 -0.61 0.68
N LYS A 153 -33.01 -1.00 0.75
CA LYS A 153 -33.85 -1.40 -0.39
C LYS A 153 -35.05 -0.48 -0.45
N ASN A 154 -35.29 0.15 -1.60
CA ASN A 154 -36.41 1.11 -1.82
C ASN A 154 -36.46 2.19 -0.71
N ASN A 155 -35.30 2.75 -0.34
CA ASN A 155 -35.11 3.73 0.74
C ASN A 155 -35.41 3.21 2.17
N VAL A 156 -35.67 1.92 2.36
CA VAL A 156 -35.85 1.30 3.68
C VAL A 156 -34.53 0.64 4.09
N GLU A 157 -34.04 0.95 5.26
CA GLU A 157 -32.81 0.36 5.80
C GLU A 157 -33.02 -1.12 6.12
N VAL A 158 -32.17 -1.97 5.56
CA VAL A 158 -32.21 -3.43 5.76
C VAL A 158 -31.01 -3.94 6.57
N ALA A 159 -29.91 -3.18 6.60
CA ALA A 159 -28.77 -3.43 7.44
C ALA A 159 -27.96 -2.15 7.68
N ALA A 160 -27.31 -2.06 8.85
CA ALA A 160 -26.45 -0.92 9.21
C ALA A 160 -25.33 -1.37 10.16
N ASN A 161 -24.13 -0.78 9.97
CA ASN A 161 -22.93 -1.04 10.78
C ASN A 161 -22.51 -2.53 10.82
N GLU A 162 -22.66 -3.22 9.70
CA GLU A 162 -22.20 -4.59 9.52
C GLU A 162 -20.74 -4.58 9.00
N ALA A 163 -19.79 -5.00 9.82
CA ALA A 163 -18.41 -5.23 9.38
C ALA A 163 -18.26 -6.64 8.81
N VAL A 164 -17.86 -6.73 7.56
CA VAL A 164 -17.46 -8.02 6.94
C VAL A 164 -15.99 -8.24 7.21
N GLY A 165 -15.66 -9.26 8.04
CA GLY A 165 -14.27 -9.62 8.34
C GLY A 165 -13.76 -9.26 9.74
N GLY A 166 -14.65 -8.98 10.70
CA GLY A 166 -14.33 -8.81 12.12
C GLY A 166 -14.38 -7.35 12.60
N ALA A 167 -14.83 -7.17 13.84
CA ALA A 167 -14.88 -5.87 14.50
C ALA A 167 -13.47 -5.33 14.75
N ALA A 168 -13.26 -4.04 14.53
CA ALA A 168 -12.05 -3.38 14.98
C ALA A 168 -11.99 -3.42 16.52
N VAL A 169 -11.05 -4.16 17.06
CA VAL A 169 -10.73 -4.10 18.50
C VAL A 169 -10.06 -2.76 18.76
N GLU A 170 -10.54 -1.96 19.69
CA GLU A 170 -9.80 -0.81 20.20
C GLU A 170 -8.52 -1.34 20.88
N ILE A 171 -7.40 -1.13 20.21
CA ILE A 171 -6.08 -1.49 20.72
C ILE A 171 -5.41 -0.20 21.17
N GLU A 172 -4.92 -0.19 22.41
CA GLU A 172 -4.12 0.88 22.97
C GLU A 172 -2.91 1.15 22.03
N GLU A 173 -2.81 2.37 21.51
CA GLU A 173 -1.72 2.73 20.61
C GLU A 173 -0.38 2.74 21.33
N VAL A 174 0.61 2.07 20.77
CA VAL A 174 1.98 2.10 21.28
C VAL A 174 2.67 3.35 20.72
N GLU A 175 3.07 4.25 21.61
CA GLU A 175 3.89 5.39 21.24
C GLU A 175 5.31 4.93 20.89
N LEU A 176 5.72 5.17 19.63
CA LEU A 176 7.01 4.79 19.10
C LEU A 176 7.95 6.01 18.98
N THR A 177 9.24 5.74 19.08
CA THR A 177 10.36 6.58 18.70
C THR A 177 11.33 5.74 17.88
N LEU A 178 12.21 6.34 17.08
CA LEU A 178 13.18 5.55 16.32
C LEU A 178 14.09 4.74 17.25
N ARG A 179 14.43 5.27 18.43
CA ARG A 179 15.19 4.54 19.44
C ARG A 179 14.44 3.29 19.91
N LYS A 180 13.17 3.43 20.26
CA LYS A 180 12.34 2.28 20.69
C LYS A 180 12.19 1.24 19.60
N VAL A 181 12.03 1.67 18.34
CA VAL A 181 11.98 0.78 17.15
C VAL A 181 13.28 -0.01 17.00
N TYR A 182 14.42 0.66 17.11
CA TYR A 182 15.73 0.02 17.02
C TYR A 182 15.97 -0.96 18.15
N ASP A 183 15.79 -0.53 19.41
CA ASP A 183 16.01 -1.36 20.60
C ASP A 183 15.10 -2.60 20.58
N PHE A 184 13.82 -2.44 20.18
CA PHE A 184 12.92 -3.57 20.00
C PHE A 184 13.45 -4.59 18.98
N ALA A 185 13.91 -4.15 17.82
CA ALA A 185 14.42 -5.04 16.78
C ALA A 185 15.66 -5.84 17.24
N GLU A 186 16.49 -5.25 18.10
CA GLU A 186 17.68 -5.91 18.65
C GLU A 186 17.34 -6.88 19.81
N GLU A 187 16.38 -6.52 20.70
CA GLU A 187 16.17 -7.19 21.98
C GLU A 187 15.03 -8.22 21.96
N VAL A 188 14.08 -8.09 21.01
CA VAL A 188 12.92 -8.97 20.96
C VAL A 188 13.32 -10.43 20.77
N ASP A 189 12.60 -11.33 21.45
CA ASP A 189 12.77 -12.77 21.31
C ASP A 189 12.48 -13.19 19.86
N ILE A 190 13.42 -13.92 19.25
CA ILE A 190 13.35 -14.28 17.83
C ILE A 190 12.09 -15.07 17.49
N GLU A 191 11.63 -15.93 18.39
CA GLU A 191 10.43 -16.74 18.21
C GLU A 191 9.17 -15.87 18.03
N LYS A 192 9.13 -14.68 18.68
CA LYS A 192 8.01 -13.76 18.59
C LYS A 192 7.92 -13.03 17.25
N ILE A 193 9.00 -13.00 16.48
CA ILE A 193 9.10 -12.29 15.21
C ILE A 193 9.35 -13.20 13.99
N GLU A 194 9.33 -14.52 14.17
CA GLU A 194 9.49 -15.48 13.05
C GLU A 194 8.49 -15.23 11.91
N PHE A 195 7.26 -14.80 12.24
CA PHE A 195 6.22 -14.51 11.24
C PHE A 195 6.63 -13.44 10.22
N ILE A 196 7.55 -12.51 10.57
CA ILE A 196 7.98 -11.46 9.65
C ILE A 196 8.73 -12.03 8.44
N GLY A 197 9.28 -13.25 8.55
CA GLY A 197 9.92 -13.95 7.45
C GLY A 197 8.99 -14.26 6.29
N GLU A 198 7.68 -14.37 6.52
CA GLU A 198 6.69 -14.53 5.47
C GLU A 198 6.66 -13.33 4.52
N THR A 199 6.99 -12.13 5.01
CA THR A 199 7.06 -10.93 4.17
C THR A 199 8.11 -11.10 3.07
N ALA A 200 9.30 -11.60 3.41
CA ALA A 200 10.36 -11.86 2.43
C ALA A 200 9.91 -12.92 1.41
N GLN A 201 9.37 -14.05 1.88
CA GLN A 201 8.95 -15.14 1.01
C GLN A 201 7.92 -14.68 -0.03
N ARG A 202 6.86 -13.98 0.40
CA ARG A 202 5.77 -13.58 -0.50
C ARG A 202 6.14 -12.41 -1.40
N ASN A 203 6.81 -11.40 -0.86
CA ASN A 203 7.10 -10.19 -1.64
C ASN A 203 8.21 -10.44 -2.67
N VAL A 204 9.17 -11.33 -2.37
CA VAL A 204 10.18 -11.77 -3.36
C VAL A 204 9.52 -12.64 -4.44
N ALA A 205 8.62 -13.56 -4.08
CA ALA A 205 7.90 -14.36 -5.06
C ALA A 205 7.08 -13.50 -6.05
N ALA A 206 6.52 -12.37 -5.59
CA ALA A 206 5.86 -11.41 -6.46
C ALA A 206 6.82 -10.74 -7.46
N ALA A 207 8.07 -10.50 -7.05
CA ALA A 207 9.10 -9.99 -7.94
C ALA A 207 9.49 -11.03 -9.01
N GLU A 208 9.73 -12.26 -8.60
CA GLU A 208 10.09 -13.37 -9.50
C GLU A 208 9.00 -13.63 -10.55
N LEU A 209 7.73 -13.58 -10.14
CA LEU A 209 6.61 -13.65 -11.07
C LEU A 209 6.69 -12.58 -12.16
N SER A 210 7.09 -11.35 -11.80
CA SER A 210 7.17 -10.24 -12.74
C SER A 210 8.20 -10.44 -13.86
N PHE A 211 9.25 -11.22 -13.62
CA PHE A 211 10.30 -11.46 -14.60
C PHE A 211 9.87 -12.44 -15.71
N THR A 212 8.81 -13.21 -15.49
CA THR A 212 8.31 -14.21 -16.43
C THR A 212 7.06 -13.74 -17.19
N GLY A 213 6.49 -12.58 -16.84
CA GLY A 213 5.27 -12.06 -17.40
C GLY A 213 5.40 -10.63 -17.94
N ASN A 214 4.30 -10.13 -18.48
CA ASN A 214 4.21 -8.75 -18.94
C ASN A 214 3.37 -7.92 -17.95
N TYR A 215 4.02 -7.23 -17.03
CA TYR A 215 3.38 -6.51 -15.94
C TYR A 215 3.79 -5.04 -15.93
N GLY A 216 2.80 -4.14 -15.81
CA GLY A 216 2.99 -2.72 -15.65
C GLY A 216 3.85 -2.10 -16.76
N HIS A 217 4.85 -1.36 -16.36
CA HIS A 217 5.85 -0.81 -17.28
C HIS A 217 7.02 -1.77 -17.55
N GLY A 218 7.01 -2.94 -16.92
CA GLY A 218 8.08 -3.93 -17.04
C GLY A 218 9.42 -3.44 -16.50
N LEU A 219 9.42 -2.47 -15.57
CA LEU A 219 10.65 -1.87 -15.05
C LEU A 219 11.52 -2.91 -14.33
N GLY A 220 10.89 -3.77 -13.52
CA GLY A 220 11.62 -4.85 -12.84
C GLY A 220 12.25 -5.84 -13.82
N ALA A 221 11.48 -6.30 -14.80
CA ALA A 221 11.96 -7.20 -15.84
C ALA A 221 13.05 -6.54 -16.71
N MET A 222 12.91 -5.26 -17.04
CA MET A 222 13.93 -4.50 -17.77
C MET A 222 15.23 -4.41 -16.97
N LEU A 223 15.17 -4.04 -15.68
CA LEU A 223 16.34 -3.96 -14.81
C LEU A 223 17.01 -5.34 -14.58
N HIS A 224 16.23 -6.41 -14.60
CA HIS A 224 16.71 -7.79 -14.51
C HIS A 224 17.34 -8.28 -15.81
N SER A 225 17.06 -7.64 -16.95
CA SER A 225 17.50 -8.03 -18.28
C SER A 225 18.96 -7.65 -18.57
N GLY A 226 19.57 -8.32 -19.56
CA GLY A 226 20.94 -8.03 -20.01
C GLY A 226 21.12 -6.60 -20.56
N VAL A 227 20.09 -5.95 -21.10
CA VAL A 227 20.17 -4.57 -21.58
C VAL A 227 20.45 -3.59 -20.45
N ALA A 228 19.74 -3.72 -19.34
CA ALA A 228 19.95 -2.86 -18.16
C ALA A 228 21.30 -3.14 -17.49
N LYS A 229 21.75 -4.40 -17.48
CA LYS A 229 23.06 -4.78 -16.95
C LYS A 229 24.22 -4.09 -17.69
N ASN A 230 24.07 -3.77 -18.97
CA ASN A 230 25.06 -3.03 -19.73
C ASN A 230 25.16 -1.55 -19.33
N ILE A 231 24.08 -0.98 -18.78
CA ILE A 231 24.01 0.44 -18.36
C ILE A 231 24.31 0.59 -16.87
N PHE A 232 23.70 -0.24 -16.04
CA PHE A 232 23.73 -0.12 -14.57
C PHE A 232 24.67 -1.13 -13.90
N GLY A 233 25.22 -2.09 -14.64
CA GLY A 233 25.98 -3.20 -14.13
C GLY A 233 25.12 -4.33 -13.54
N ASP A 234 25.71 -5.52 -13.44
CA ASP A 234 25.13 -6.65 -12.71
C ASP A 234 25.57 -6.58 -11.24
N THR A 235 24.94 -5.74 -10.48
CA THR A 235 25.31 -5.39 -9.10
C THR A 235 24.20 -5.71 -8.13
N LEU A 236 24.53 -5.85 -6.84
CA LEU A 236 23.52 -5.96 -5.80
C LEU A 236 22.50 -4.80 -5.83
N PHE A 237 22.97 -3.58 -6.10
CA PHE A 237 22.12 -2.41 -6.24
C PHE A 237 21.08 -2.60 -7.34
N THR A 238 21.49 -2.99 -8.55
CA THR A 238 20.57 -3.26 -9.66
C THR A 238 19.60 -4.39 -9.34
N ASN A 239 20.09 -5.44 -8.66
CA ASN A 239 19.25 -6.58 -8.26
C ASN A 239 18.17 -6.18 -7.24
N ILE A 240 18.49 -5.36 -6.24
CA ILE A 240 17.54 -4.78 -5.29
C ILE A 240 16.44 -3.99 -6.04
N LEU A 241 16.84 -3.11 -6.96
CA LEU A 241 15.90 -2.30 -7.74
C LEU A 241 15.01 -3.15 -8.62
N ALA A 242 15.57 -4.16 -9.32
CA ALA A 242 14.84 -5.05 -10.20
C ALA A 242 13.74 -5.82 -9.45
N HIS A 243 14.08 -6.43 -8.31
CA HIS A 243 13.11 -7.19 -7.52
C HIS A 243 12.03 -6.28 -6.92
N THR A 244 12.43 -5.12 -6.39
CA THR A 244 11.45 -4.24 -5.73
C THR A 244 10.47 -3.63 -6.74
N SER A 245 10.97 -3.15 -7.89
CA SER A 245 10.11 -2.63 -8.95
C SER A 245 9.27 -3.74 -9.59
N GLY A 246 9.83 -4.94 -9.76
CA GLY A 246 9.11 -6.10 -10.32
C GLY A 246 7.92 -6.52 -9.47
N ALA A 247 8.08 -6.64 -8.16
CA ALA A 247 6.97 -6.93 -7.25
C ALA A 247 5.87 -5.85 -7.34
N CYS A 248 6.26 -4.58 -7.47
CA CYS A 248 5.32 -3.48 -7.67
C CYS A 248 4.63 -3.55 -9.05
N ASP A 249 5.38 -3.83 -10.12
CA ASP A 249 4.83 -4.01 -11.49
C ASP A 249 3.77 -5.11 -11.51
N ALA A 250 4.07 -6.29 -10.96
CA ALA A 250 3.11 -7.39 -10.87
C ALA A 250 1.84 -6.99 -10.11
N ARG A 251 2.01 -6.44 -8.90
CA ARG A 251 0.88 -6.05 -8.06
C ARG A 251 0.01 -4.96 -8.69
N MET A 252 0.61 -3.91 -9.24
CA MET A 252 -0.12 -2.77 -9.80
C MET A 252 -0.82 -3.10 -11.12
N SER A 253 -0.42 -4.18 -11.78
CA SER A 253 -1.10 -4.74 -12.97
C SER A 253 -2.26 -5.67 -12.65
N GLY A 254 -2.53 -5.93 -11.37
CA GLY A 254 -3.58 -6.84 -10.95
C GLY A 254 -3.19 -8.33 -11.03
N ALA A 255 -1.90 -8.65 -10.92
CA ALA A 255 -1.50 -10.05 -10.79
C ALA A 255 -2.10 -10.67 -9.53
N MET A 256 -2.59 -11.92 -9.65
CA MET A 256 -3.12 -12.70 -8.52
C MET A 256 -1.99 -13.28 -7.68
N VAL A 257 -1.14 -12.40 -7.17
CA VAL A 257 -0.04 -12.75 -6.28
C VAL A 257 -0.25 -12.08 -4.92
N PRO A 258 -0.29 -12.88 -3.85
CA PRO A 258 -0.39 -12.31 -2.51
C PRO A 258 0.94 -11.65 -2.11
N VAL A 259 0.85 -10.46 -1.56
CA VAL A 259 1.97 -9.74 -0.96
C VAL A 259 1.68 -9.42 0.49
N MET A 260 2.70 -9.32 1.32
CA MET A 260 2.55 -8.78 2.66
C MET A 260 2.59 -7.26 2.58
N SER A 261 1.53 -6.63 3.04
CA SER A 261 1.38 -5.17 3.10
C SER A 261 2.05 -4.58 4.35
N ASN A 262 2.07 -3.26 4.42
CA ASN A 262 2.37 -2.53 5.65
C ASN A 262 1.49 -1.28 5.72
N SER A 263 0.87 -1.03 6.87
CA SER A 263 0.01 0.14 7.12
C SER A 263 -1.04 0.35 6.02
N GLY A 264 -1.67 -0.74 5.57
CA GLY A 264 -2.74 -0.74 4.58
C GLY A 264 -2.28 -0.62 3.11
N SER A 265 -0.98 -0.73 2.80
CA SER A 265 -0.49 -0.67 1.43
C SER A 265 0.49 -1.81 1.09
N GLY A 266 0.16 -2.59 0.05
CA GLY A 266 1.05 -3.65 -0.45
C GLY A 266 2.36 -3.09 -1.01
N ASN A 267 2.35 -1.93 -1.68
CA ASN A 267 3.58 -1.30 -2.17
C ASN A 267 4.49 -0.84 -1.02
N GLN A 268 3.93 -0.41 0.11
CA GLN A 268 4.73 -0.13 1.31
C GLN A 268 5.35 -1.41 1.88
N GLY A 269 4.57 -2.50 1.96
CA GLY A 269 5.10 -3.80 2.36
C GLY A 269 6.21 -4.30 1.44
N ILE A 270 6.05 -4.19 0.12
CA ILE A 270 7.07 -4.53 -0.88
C ILE A 270 8.34 -3.69 -0.64
N SER A 271 8.20 -2.37 -0.52
CA SER A 271 9.34 -1.46 -0.36
C SER A 271 10.06 -1.62 0.98
N ALA A 272 9.35 -1.99 2.04
CA ALA A 272 9.95 -2.27 3.34
C ALA A 272 10.66 -3.64 3.38
N THR A 273 10.20 -4.61 2.58
CA THR A 273 10.67 -6.00 2.64
C THR A 273 11.76 -6.31 1.62
N VAL A 274 11.45 -6.10 0.33
CA VAL A 274 12.25 -6.67 -0.77
C VAL A 274 13.70 -6.17 -0.76
N PRO A 275 13.98 -4.87 -0.56
CA PRO A 275 15.35 -4.38 -0.50
C PRO A 275 16.19 -5.05 0.60
N VAL A 276 15.60 -5.23 1.78
CA VAL A 276 16.25 -5.86 2.94
C VAL A 276 16.47 -7.35 2.69
N ALA A 277 15.46 -8.05 2.17
CA ALA A 277 15.55 -9.47 1.87
C ALA A 277 16.59 -9.78 0.78
N ILE A 278 16.58 -9.03 -0.33
CA ILE A 278 17.53 -9.22 -1.43
C ILE A 278 18.98 -8.89 -0.97
N PHE A 279 19.14 -7.84 -0.15
CA PHE A 279 20.43 -7.53 0.45
C PHE A 279 20.93 -8.67 1.34
N ALA A 280 20.07 -9.21 2.18
CA ALA A 280 20.40 -10.30 3.09
C ALA A 280 20.76 -11.60 2.33
N LEU A 281 19.95 -11.97 1.33
CA LEU A 281 20.17 -13.17 0.52
C LEU A 281 21.46 -13.08 -0.29
N ALA A 282 21.76 -11.94 -0.89
CA ALA A 282 22.97 -11.76 -1.71
C ALA A 282 24.29 -11.74 -0.89
N ASN A 283 24.21 -11.52 0.42
CA ASN A 283 25.35 -11.49 1.32
C ASN A 283 25.37 -12.67 2.31
N ASP A 284 24.58 -13.72 2.06
CA ASP A 284 24.48 -14.91 2.91
C ASP A 284 24.26 -14.57 4.41
N VAL A 285 23.45 -13.54 4.68
CA VAL A 285 23.18 -13.08 6.05
C VAL A 285 22.39 -14.16 6.81
N PRO A 286 22.78 -14.49 8.05
CA PRO A 286 22.02 -15.43 8.87
C PRO A 286 20.56 -15.02 9.04
N ARG A 287 19.65 -16.02 9.00
CA ARG A 287 18.20 -15.81 9.06
C ARG A 287 17.79 -14.88 10.19
N GLU A 288 18.28 -15.08 11.41
CA GLU A 288 17.95 -14.22 12.54
C GLU A 288 18.26 -12.74 12.28
N LYS A 289 19.42 -12.43 11.72
CA LYS A 289 19.79 -11.05 11.40
C LYS A 289 18.87 -10.45 10.34
N MET A 290 18.47 -11.24 9.34
CA MET A 290 17.50 -10.81 8.34
C MET A 290 16.14 -10.53 8.98
N LEU A 291 15.64 -11.38 9.87
CA LEU A 291 14.36 -11.17 10.55
C LEU A 291 14.36 -9.89 11.40
N ARG A 292 15.43 -9.64 12.16
CA ARG A 292 15.61 -8.40 12.94
C ARG A 292 15.64 -7.16 12.05
N ALA A 293 16.35 -7.22 10.93
CA ALA A 293 16.39 -6.12 9.96
C ALA A 293 15.03 -5.88 9.27
N LEU A 294 14.27 -6.93 8.99
CA LEU A 294 12.89 -6.81 8.49
C LEU A 294 11.97 -6.17 9.53
N VAL A 295 12.07 -6.59 10.80
CA VAL A 295 11.31 -5.96 11.89
C VAL A 295 11.66 -4.48 12.01
N LEU A 296 12.96 -4.13 12.03
CA LEU A 296 13.41 -2.74 12.06
C LEU A 296 12.82 -1.93 10.91
N SER A 297 12.87 -2.48 9.69
CA SER A 297 12.29 -1.84 8.50
C SER A 297 10.78 -1.63 8.63
N HIS A 298 10.04 -2.69 8.91
CA HIS A 298 8.58 -2.64 8.99
C HIS A 298 8.08 -1.75 10.12
N LEU A 299 8.70 -1.82 11.30
CA LEU A 299 8.31 -1.02 12.46
C LEU A 299 8.66 0.47 12.27
N THR A 300 9.74 0.79 11.57
CA THR A 300 10.05 2.17 11.15
C THR A 300 8.94 2.73 10.24
N VAL A 301 8.44 1.94 9.29
CA VAL A 301 7.32 2.35 8.44
C VAL A 301 6.06 2.61 9.27
N ILE A 302 5.71 1.70 10.18
CA ILE A 302 4.55 1.85 11.07
C ILE A 302 4.70 3.13 11.91
N TYR A 303 5.86 3.36 12.51
CA TYR A 303 6.16 4.57 13.28
C TYR A 303 5.91 5.86 12.49
N ILE A 304 6.48 5.96 11.29
CA ILE A 304 6.28 7.15 10.45
C ILE A 304 4.80 7.29 10.07
N LYS A 305 4.12 6.17 9.78
CA LYS A 305 2.71 6.17 9.39
C LYS A 305 1.75 6.53 10.53
N GLN A 306 2.09 6.26 11.79
CA GLN A 306 1.31 6.74 12.93
C GLN A 306 1.18 8.27 12.94
N SER A 307 2.26 8.99 12.61
CA SER A 307 2.26 10.46 12.56
C SER A 307 1.73 11.03 11.26
N LEU A 308 1.99 10.37 10.11
CA LEU A 308 1.58 10.83 8.78
C LEU A 308 0.09 10.60 8.50
N GLY A 309 -0.49 9.56 9.10
CA GLY A 309 -1.82 9.05 8.78
C GLY A 309 -1.81 8.06 7.60
N ARG A 310 -2.93 7.34 7.42
CA ARG A 310 -3.05 6.27 6.40
C ARG A 310 -3.05 6.82 4.98
N LEU A 311 -3.68 7.97 4.75
CA LEU A 311 -3.82 8.61 3.45
C LEU A 311 -3.24 10.03 3.51
N SER A 312 -2.35 10.34 2.58
CA SER A 312 -1.71 11.66 2.45
C SER A 312 -1.27 11.89 1.00
N ALA A 313 -0.99 13.14 0.65
CA ALA A 313 -0.37 13.46 -0.64
C ALA A 313 1.12 13.10 -0.71
N LEU A 314 1.76 12.81 0.42
CA LEU A 314 3.13 12.29 0.44
C LEU A 314 3.10 10.80 0.04
N CYS A 315 3.99 10.42 -0.86
CA CYS A 315 4.04 9.04 -1.36
C CYS A 315 4.45 8.05 -0.26
N GLY A 316 3.62 7.02 -0.03
CA GLY A 316 3.93 5.95 0.93
C GLY A 316 5.21 5.18 0.62
N CYS A 317 5.67 5.19 -0.65
CA CYS A 317 6.95 4.57 -1.02
C CYS A 317 8.14 5.28 -0.37
N VAL A 318 8.07 6.60 -0.13
CA VAL A 318 9.11 7.36 0.62
C VAL A 318 9.23 6.83 2.04
N VAL A 319 8.09 6.69 2.72
CA VAL A 319 8.02 6.18 4.09
C VAL A 319 8.59 4.75 4.16
N ALA A 320 8.16 3.89 3.26
CA ALA A 320 8.56 2.49 3.25
C ALA A 320 10.04 2.31 2.87
N ALA A 321 10.56 3.12 1.96
CA ALA A 321 11.98 3.14 1.61
C ALA A 321 12.86 3.62 2.78
N THR A 322 12.35 4.52 3.63
CA THR A 322 13.05 4.90 4.87
C THR A 322 13.20 3.70 5.80
N GLY A 323 12.17 2.85 5.91
CA GLY A 323 12.27 1.60 6.66
C GLY A 323 13.35 0.67 6.10
N SER A 324 13.37 0.46 4.78
CA SER A 324 14.40 -0.39 4.17
C SER A 324 15.82 0.20 4.27
N ALA A 325 15.98 1.54 4.29
CA ALA A 325 17.26 2.17 4.59
C ALA A 325 17.77 1.77 5.98
N CYS A 326 16.89 1.77 7.00
CA CYS A 326 17.21 1.30 8.35
C CYS A 326 17.64 -0.17 8.35
N GLY A 327 16.85 -1.05 7.72
CA GLY A 327 17.15 -2.48 7.64
C GLY A 327 18.48 -2.78 6.95
N ILE A 328 18.75 -2.14 5.81
CA ILE A 328 20.01 -2.29 5.06
C ILE A 328 21.19 -1.77 5.88
N THR A 329 21.07 -0.58 6.51
CA THR A 329 22.12 -0.03 7.39
C THR A 329 22.47 -1.02 8.49
N ARG A 330 21.46 -1.64 9.11
CA ARG A 330 21.68 -2.64 10.16
C ARG A 330 22.38 -3.90 9.62
N LEU A 331 22.00 -4.37 8.44
CA LEU A 331 22.66 -5.52 7.78
C LEU A 331 24.12 -5.23 7.38
N MET A 332 24.43 -3.98 7.08
CA MET A 332 25.82 -3.53 6.86
C MET A 332 26.65 -3.45 8.15
N GLY A 333 26.04 -3.70 9.31
CA GLY A 333 26.70 -3.66 10.62
C GLY A 333 26.56 -2.32 11.36
N GLY A 334 25.75 -1.38 10.83
CA GLY A 334 25.49 -0.10 11.49
C GLY A 334 24.72 -0.25 12.80
N GLY A 335 25.02 0.62 13.76
CA GLY A 335 24.29 0.78 15.01
C GLY A 335 23.17 1.81 14.89
N TYR A 336 22.67 2.27 16.03
CA TYR A 336 21.59 3.25 16.08
C TYR A 336 21.96 4.59 15.40
N GLU A 337 23.19 5.05 15.56
CA GLU A 337 23.64 6.32 14.99
C GLU A 337 23.63 6.29 13.46
N GLU A 338 24.09 5.19 12.86
CA GLU A 338 24.07 5.00 11.40
C GLU A 338 22.63 4.84 10.91
N VAL A 339 21.76 4.12 11.64
CA VAL A 339 20.33 4.01 11.30
C VAL A 339 19.66 5.39 11.37
N SER A 340 19.91 6.17 12.42
CA SER A 340 19.44 7.55 12.56
C SER A 340 19.94 8.43 11.40
N GLY A 341 21.21 8.30 11.04
CA GLY A 341 21.82 9.00 9.92
C GLY A 341 21.15 8.65 8.57
N ALA A 342 20.87 7.37 8.34
CA ALA A 342 20.18 6.94 7.14
C ALA A 342 18.76 7.55 7.04
N VAL A 343 18.01 7.62 8.15
CA VAL A 343 16.71 8.29 8.20
C VAL A 343 16.81 9.77 7.86
N LYS A 344 17.78 10.50 8.43
CA LYS A 344 18.01 11.92 8.10
C LYS A 344 18.29 12.12 6.62
N ASN A 345 19.16 11.29 6.03
CA ASN A 345 19.48 11.33 4.60
C ASN A 345 18.22 11.06 3.73
N MET A 346 17.35 10.13 4.14
CA MET A 346 16.09 9.86 3.45
C MET A 346 15.12 11.04 3.51
N VAL A 347 14.96 11.66 4.69
CA VAL A 347 14.09 12.82 4.88
C VAL A 347 14.57 14.00 4.04
N ALA A 348 15.88 14.28 4.04
CA ALA A 348 16.45 15.38 3.25
C ALA A 348 16.25 15.20 1.74
N ASN A 349 16.24 13.95 1.25
CA ASN A 349 16.21 13.67 -0.18
C ASN A 349 14.80 13.55 -0.75
N LEU A 350 13.88 12.85 -0.05
CA LEU A 350 12.61 12.41 -0.64
C LEU A 350 11.36 13.14 -0.11
N THR A 351 11.50 14.08 0.82
CA THR A 351 10.36 14.88 1.28
C THR A 351 9.85 15.77 0.13
N GLY A 352 8.77 15.36 -0.50
CA GLY A 352 8.23 16.08 -1.66
C GLY A 352 7.78 15.17 -2.80
N MET A 353 8.07 13.87 -2.73
CA MET A 353 7.51 12.92 -3.70
C MET A 353 6.01 12.77 -3.48
N ILE A 354 5.20 13.26 -4.43
CA ILE A 354 3.74 13.23 -4.34
C ILE A 354 3.16 11.85 -4.61
N CYS A 355 2.02 11.57 -3.97
CA CYS A 355 1.16 10.42 -4.25
C CYS A 355 -0.04 10.86 -5.09
N ASP A 356 -0.12 10.38 -6.31
CA ASP A 356 -1.22 10.60 -7.25
C ASP A 356 -2.01 9.31 -7.52
N GLY A 357 -2.18 8.47 -6.51
CA GLY A 357 -2.95 7.23 -6.53
C GLY A 357 -2.17 5.99 -6.93
N ALA A 358 -2.78 4.82 -6.72
CA ALA A 358 -2.19 3.53 -7.08
C ALA A 358 -2.32 3.27 -8.59
N LYS A 359 -1.21 2.90 -9.23
CA LYS A 359 -1.13 2.67 -10.68
C LYS A 359 0.18 2.02 -11.08
N PRO A 360 0.33 1.46 -12.29
CA PRO A 360 1.57 0.82 -12.75
C PRO A 360 2.81 1.68 -12.59
N SER A 361 2.73 3.02 -12.80
CA SER A 361 3.88 3.92 -12.62
C SER A 361 4.34 4.08 -11.16
N CYS A 362 3.67 3.45 -10.17
CA CYS A 362 4.18 3.37 -8.81
C CYS A 362 5.53 2.63 -8.75
N SER A 363 5.79 1.70 -9.67
CA SER A 363 7.09 1.02 -9.74
C SER A 363 8.26 1.99 -9.94
N LEU A 364 8.07 3.06 -10.71
CA LEU A 364 9.07 4.13 -10.88
C LEU A 364 9.37 4.84 -9.56
N LYS A 365 8.33 5.17 -8.77
CA LYS A 365 8.48 5.83 -7.47
C LYS A 365 9.11 4.91 -6.42
N VAL A 366 8.72 3.63 -6.43
CA VAL A 366 9.34 2.59 -5.58
C VAL A 366 10.83 2.49 -5.89
N THR A 367 11.20 2.41 -7.15
CA THR A 367 12.61 2.34 -7.58
C THR A 367 13.41 3.54 -7.11
N SER A 368 12.88 4.77 -7.29
CA SER A 368 13.54 6.00 -6.82
C SER A 368 13.71 5.99 -5.30
N GLY A 369 12.67 5.61 -4.56
CA GLY A 369 12.72 5.52 -3.10
C GLY A 369 13.76 4.52 -2.62
N VAL A 370 13.78 3.32 -3.20
CA VAL A 370 14.70 2.26 -2.81
C VAL A 370 16.14 2.55 -3.24
N ALA A 371 16.34 3.14 -4.41
CA ALA A 371 17.67 3.62 -4.79
C ALA A 371 18.22 4.62 -3.77
N THR A 372 17.40 5.58 -3.35
CA THR A 372 17.76 6.52 -2.29
C THR A 372 18.00 5.83 -0.95
N ALA A 373 17.25 4.77 -0.61
CA ALA A 373 17.44 4.02 0.62
C ALA A 373 18.84 3.36 0.69
N VAL A 374 19.27 2.70 -0.39
CA VAL A 374 20.59 2.09 -0.47
C VAL A 374 21.69 3.15 -0.40
N LEU A 375 21.53 4.28 -1.10
CA LEU A 375 22.47 5.40 -1.04
C LEU A 375 22.54 6.01 0.37
N SER A 376 21.41 6.24 1.01
CA SER A 376 21.32 6.81 2.36
C SER A 376 21.98 5.90 3.41
N ALA A 377 21.74 4.59 3.32
CA ALA A 377 22.40 3.60 4.16
C ALA A 377 23.93 3.62 3.95
N THR A 378 24.37 3.61 2.69
CA THR A 378 25.81 3.63 2.34
C THR A 378 26.50 4.91 2.84
N LEU A 379 25.85 6.08 2.68
CA LEU A 379 26.36 7.35 3.18
C LEU A 379 26.47 7.34 4.71
N ALA A 380 25.44 6.88 5.41
CA ALA A 380 25.44 6.82 6.87
C ALA A 380 26.55 5.91 7.40
N MET A 381 26.77 4.74 6.78
CA MET A 381 27.87 3.84 7.10
C MET A 381 29.28 4.44 6.87
N ASN A 382 29.37 5.50 6.08
CA ASN A 382 30.61 6.26 5.86
C ASN A 382 30.62 7.60 6.63
N ASN A 383 29.82 7.74 7.68
CA ASN A 383 29.69 8.95 8.49
C ASN A 383 29.33 10.21 7.65
N ARG A 384 28.55 10.02 6.57
CA ARG A 384 28.03 11.10 5.72
C ARG A 384 26.53 11.25 5.97
N VAL A 385 26.18 12.20 6.83
CA VAL A 385 24.80 12.43 7.28
C VAL A 385 24.48 13.89 7.12
N THR A 386 23.28 14.17 6.60
CA THR A 386 22.73 15.54 6.55
C THR A 386 22.57 16.11 7.96
N THR A 387 22.91 17.38 8.12
CA THR A 387 22.99 18.06 9.41
C THR A 387 21.82 19.04 9.62
N SER A 388 21.62 19.50 10.84
CA SER A 388 20.61 20.50 11.18
C SER A 388 20.79 21.88 10.50
N LEU A 389 21.88 22.06 9.76
CA LEU A 389 22.08 23.24 8.90
C LEU A 389 21.40 23.08 7.51
N GLU A 390 20.83 21.92 7.21
CA GLU A 390 20.31 21.57 5.89
C GLU A 390 18.78 21.43 5.90
N GLY A 391 18.09 22.48 5.54
CA GLY A 391 16.64 22.46 5.29
C GLY A 391 15.79 22.09 6.51
N ILE A 392 15.06 20.98 6.41
CA ILE A 392 14.11 20.51 7.44
C ILE A 392 14.74 19.50 8.41
N ILE A 393 16.05 19.27 8.32
CA ILE A 393 16.76 18.31 9.17
C ILE A 393 17.06 18.94 10.54
N GLU A 394 16.96 18.11 11.57
CA GLU A 394 17.27 18.47 12.94
C GLU A 394 18.26 17.49 13.57
N ASP A 395 18.84 17.86 14.72
CA ASP A 395 19.76 16.99 15.43
C ASP A 395 19.05 15.74 15.96
N ASN A 396 17.83 15.89 16.43
CA ASN A 396 16.99 14.75 16.83
C ASN A 396 16.26 14.17 15.60
N VAL A 397 16.47 12.90 15.33
CA VAL A 397 15.89 12.19 14.18
C VAL A 397 14.35 12.09 14.25
N ASP A 398 13.78 11.99 15.46
CA ASP A 398 12.32 11.93 15.61
C ASP A 398 11.67 13.29 15.23
N ASN A 399 12.40 14.41 15.42
CA ASN A 399 11.99 15.72 14.91
C ASN A 399 12.04 15.76 13.38
N CYS A 400 13.05 15.17 12.74
CA CYS A 400 13.11 15.04 11.27
C CYS A 400 11.90 14.28 10.73
N ILE A 401 11.53 13.17 11.38
CA ILE A 401 10.35 12.39 11.03
C ILE A 401 9.07 13.22 11.24
N ARG A 402 8.99 13.99 12.31
CA ARG A 402 7.85 14.89 12.56
C ARG A 402 7.72 15.96 11.49
N ASN A 403 8.83 16.60 11.10
CA ASN A 403 8.85 17.61 10.03
C ASN A 403 8.38 17.03 8.69
N LEU A 404 8.87 15.82 8.34
CA LEU A 404 8.41 15.06 7.17
C LEU A 404 6.89 14.82 7.21
N THR A 405 6.39 14.33 8.34
CA THR A 405 4.98 13.94 8.47
C THR A 405 4.05 15.13 8.53
N GLU A 406 4.46 16.24 9.13
CA GLU A 406 3.72 17.51 9.14
C GLU A 406 3.59 18.09 7.73
N ILE A 407 4.69 18.11 6.95
CA ILE A 407 4.65 18.51 5.54
C ILE A 407 3.69 17.60 4.76
N GLY A 408 3.78 16.29 4.95
CA GLY A 408 2.94 15.32 4.22
C GLY A 408 1.47 15.39 4.60
N ARG A 409 1.14 15.58 5.87
CA ARG A 409 -0.22 15.59 6.39
C ARG A 409 -0.88 16.95 6.19
N ASP A 410 -0.20 18.02 6.63
CA ASP A 410 -0.78 19.37 6.74
C ASP A 410 -0.35 20.25 5.57
N GLY A 411 0.94 20.26 5.22
CA GLY A 411 1.49 21.07 4.14
C GLY A 411 1.01 20.67 2.75
N MET A 412 0.78 19.38 2.52
CA MET A 412 0.36 18.86 1.20
C MET A 412 -1.16 18.76 1.01
N SER A 413 -2.01 19.22 1.91
CA SER A 413 -3.47 19.13 1.79
C SER A 413 -4.00 19.81 0.50
N LYS A 414 -3.52 21.01 0.18
CA LYS A 414 -3.86 21.71 -1.07
C LYS A 414 -3.32 20.99 -2.31
N THR A 415 -2.16 20.34 -2.20
CA THR A 415 -1.56 19.54 -3.26
C THR A 415 -2.44 18.32 -3.57
N ASP A 416 -2.98 17.66 -2.56
CA ASP A 416 -3.87 16.51 -2.72
C ASP A 416 -5.16 16.90 -3.48
N ASN A 417 -5.78 18.01 -3.10
CA ASN A 417 -6.96 18.54 -3.78
C ASN A 417 -6.66 18.94 -5.24
N LEU A 418 -5.49 19.54 -5.51
CA LEU A 418 -5.08 19.87 -6.87
C LEU A 418 -4.83 18.63 -7.72
N ILE A 419 -4.16 17.62 -7.17
CA ILE A 419 -3.93 16.32 -7.84
C ILE A 419 -5.29 15.72 -8.24
N LEU A 420 -6.24 15.65 -7.31
CA LEU A 420 -7.56 15.12 -7.59
C LEU A 420 -8.26 15.89 -8.71
N LYS A 421 -8.25 17.23 -8.65
CA LYS A 421 -8.81 18.08 -9.69
C LYS A 421 -8.21 17.79 -11.06
N ILE A 422 -6.88 17.65 -11.14
CA ILE A 422 -6.19 17.30 -12.39
C ILE A 422 -6.63 15.91 -12.88
N MET A 423 -6.72 14.92 -11.96
CA MET A 423 -7.09 13.56 -12.32
C MET A 423 -8.53 13.45 -12.83
N THR A 424 -9.46 14.22 -12.26
CA THR A 424 -10.89 14.19 -12.62
C THR A 424 -11.22 15.05 -13.84
N SER A 425 -10.34 15.97 -14.26
CA SER A 425 -10.52 16.84 -15.42
C SER A 425 -9.83 16.34 -16.70
N LYS A 426 -9.29 15.13 -16.69
CA LYS A 426 -8.72 14.51 -17.90
C LYS A 426 -9.84 14.11 -18.86
N GLU A 427 -9.70 14.50 -20.11
CA GLU A 427 -10.55 14.07 -21.24
C GLU A 427 -10.27 12.61 -21.63
#